data_96cfffe47bc35fb920a93c53a86d5146
#
_entry.id   96cfffe47bc35fb920a93c53a86d5146
#
_cell.length_a   1.000
_cell.length_b   1.000
_cell.length_c   1.000
_cell.angle_alpha   90.00
_cell.angle_beta   90.00
_cell.angle_gamma   90.00
#
_symmetry.space_group_name_H-M   'P 1'
#
loop_
_entity.id
_entity.type
_entity.pdbx_description
1 polymer ?
#
loop_
_entity_poly.entity_id
_entity_poly.type
_entity_poly.pdbx_seq_one_letter_code
_entity_poly.pdbx_strand_id
1 'polypeptide(L)' 'MRIDDTRPIWIQLADSFRGRITDGTWKPGEKIPSVRDLAIEAGTNPNTVQRALSALDEEG' A
#
# COMPACT_ATOMS: atom_id res chain seq x y z
N MET A 1 4.38 8.08 -5.71
CA MET A 1 2.91 8.02 -5.57
C MET A 1 2.34 9.40 -5.30
N ARG A 2 1.22 9.72 -5.90
CA ARG A 2 0.58 11.03 -5.75
C ARG A 2 -0.53 10.95 -4.71
N ILE A 3 -0.43 11.74 -3.64
CA ILE A 3 -1.42 11.74 -2.56
C ILE A 3 -2.42 12.88 -2.78
N ASP A 4 -3.70 12.52 -2.71
CA ASP A 4 -4.82 13.42 -2.85
C ASP A 4 -5.32 13.79 -1.44
N ASP A 5 -5.62 15.07 -1.20
CA ASP A 5 -6.09 15.55 0.10
C ASP A 5 -7.58 15.25 0.35
N THR A 6 -8.31 14.77 -0.66
CA THR A 6 -9.75 14.53 -0.55
C THR A 6 -10.11 13.20 0.10
N ARG A 7 -9.14 12.28 0.23
CA ARG A 7 -9.35 10.94 0.81
C ARG A 7 -8.28 10.62 1.84
N PRO A 8 -8.58 9.77 2.83
CA PRO A 8 -7.55 9.31 3.76
C PRO A 8 -6.37 8.67 3.03
N ILE A 9 -5.16 8.93 3.52
CA ILE A 9 -3.94 8.44 2.89
C ILE A 9 -3.92 6.92 2.82
N TRP A 10 -4.36 6.23 3.88
CA TRP A 10 -4.33 4.77 3.91
C TRP A 10 -5.22 4.14 2.84
N ILE A 11 -6.33 4.79 2.47
CA ILE A 11 -7.21 4.32 1.40
C ILE A 11 -6.49 4.44 0.06
N GLN A 12 -5.81 5.56 -0.17
CA GLN A 12 -5.05 5.78 -1.40
C GLN A 12 -3.91 4.79 -1.52
N LEU A 13 -3.23 4.50 -0.40
CA LEU A 13 -2.17 3.50 -0.37
C LEU A 13 -2.71 2.11 -0.69
N ALA A 14 -3.85 1.74 -0.10
CA ALA A 14 -4.47 0.46 -0.36
C ALA A 14 -4.83 0.30 -1.84
N ASP A 15 -5.37 1.34 -2.46
CA ASP A 15 -5.69 1.34 -3.89
C ASP A 15 -4.44 1.16 -4.73
N SER A 16 -3.35 1.86 -4.38
CA SER A 16 -2.08 1.76 -5.08
C SER A 16 -1.50 0.34 -4.98
N PHE A 17 -1.51 -0.22 -3.78
CA PHE A 17 -0.98 -1.57 -3.55
C PHE A 17 -1.83 -2.62 -4.26
N ARG A 18 -3.15 -2.45 -4.25
CA ARG A 18 -4.06 -3.35 -4.99
C ARG A 18 -3.74 -3.32 -6.47
N GLY A 19 -3.45 -2.14 -7.01
CA GLY A 19 -3.04 -1.99 -8.41
C GLY A 19 -1.77 -2.75 -8.72
N ARG A 20 -0.79 -2.74 -7.82
CA ARG A 20 0.47 -3.49 -8.00
C ARG A 20 0.24 -4.98 -7.99
N ILE A 21 -0.69 -5.47 -7.20
CA ILE A 21 -1.05 -6.89 -7.17
C ILE A 21 -1.77 -7.27 -8.46
N THR A 22 -2.69 -6.43 -8.89
CA THR A 22 -3.50 -6.68 -10.10
C THR A 22 -2.65 -6.66 -11.37
N ASP A 23 -1.68 -5.74 -11.47
CA ASP A 23 -0.86 -5.61 -12.67
C ASP A 23 0.35 -6.56 -12.69
N GLY A 24 0.53 -7.34 -11.63
CA GLY A 24 1.61 -8.31 -11.54
C GLY A 24 2.93 -7.76 -11.01
N THR A 25 2.97 -6.50 -10.57
CA THR A 25 4.18 -5.93 -9.96
C THR A 25 4.54 -6.70 -8.68
N TRP A 26 3.53 -7.05 -7.88
CA TRP A 26 3.69 -7.89 -6.69
C TRP A 26 2.99 -9.23 -6.96
N LYS A 27 3.76 -10.26 -7.22
CA LYS A 27 3.22 -11.58 -7.54
C LYS A 27 3.04 -12.42 -6.28
N PRO A 28 2.04 -13.33 -6.26
CA PRO A 28 1.88 -14.25 -5.14
C PRO A 28 3.18 -15.02 -4.88
N GLY A 29 3.57 -15.11 -3.61
CA GLY A 29 4.77 -15.83 -3.22
C GLY A 29 6.06 -15.03 -3.34
N GLU A 30 6.03 -13.87 -3.96
CA GLU A 30 7.20 -12.99 -4.02
C GLU A 30 7.25 -12.09 -2.80
N LYS A 31 8.47 -11.70 -2.46
CA LYS A 31 8.70 -10.80 -1.33
C LYS A 31 8.37 -9.37 -1.74
N ILE A 32 7.42 -8.74 -1.06
CA ILE A 32 7.13 -7.33 -1.27
C ILE A 32 8.05 -6.47 -0.40
N PRO A 33 8.22 -5.17 -0.71
CA PRO A 33 9.00 -4.26 0.12
C PRO A 33 8.45 -4.22 1.55
N SER A 34 9.31 -3.93 2.51
CA SER A 34 8.89 -3.83 3.91
C SER A 34 7.96 -2.64 4.12
N VAL A 35 7.20 -2.67 5.22
CA VAL A 35 6.32 -1.54 5.60
C VAL A 35 7.14 -0.25 5.66
N ARG A 36 8.34 -0.31 6.18
CA ARG A 36 9.23 0.85 6.29
C ARG A 36 9.60 1.40 4.91
N ASP A 37 9.97 0.52 3.99
CA ASP A 37 10.34 0.93 2.63
C ASP A 37 9.14 1.54 1.90
N LEU A 38 7.96 0.95 2.05
CA LEU A 38 6.74 1.48 1.46
C LEU A 38 6.38 2.85 2.03
N ALA A 39 6.62 3.05 3.34
CA ALA A 39 6.38 4.33 3.98
C ALA A 39 7.30 5.42 3.42
N ILE A 40 8.55 5.09 3.19
CA ILE A 40 9.53 6.02 2.59
C ILE A 40 9.11 6.35 1.16
N GLU A 41 8.77 5.36 0.38
CA GLU A 41 8.33 5.53 -1.00
C GLU A 41 7.11 6.44 -1.10
N ALA A 42 6.14 6.24 -0.22
CA ALA A 42 4.89 7.01 -0.23
C ALA A 42 5.00 8.35 0.49
N GLY A 43 6.07 8.58 1.25
CA GLY A 43 6.24 9.81 2.01
C GLY A 43 5.30 9.91 3.21
N THR A 44 4.98 8.77 3.82
CA THR A 44 4.09 8.71 4.98
C THR A 44 4.72 7.87 6.09
N ASN A 45 4.01 7.65 7.20
CA ASN A 45 4.54 6.87 8.30
C ASN A 45 4.19 5.38 8.17
N PRO A 46 4.96 4.49 8.83
CA PRO A 46 4.72 3.04 8.75
C PRO A 46 3.34 2.60 9.23
N ASN A 47 2.76 3.29 10.21
CA ASN A 47 1.43 2.94 10.71
C ASN A 47 0.35 3.07 9.64
N THR A 48 0.45 4.11 8.81
CA THR A 48 -0.47 4.32 7.69
C THR A 48 -0.32 3.22 6.65
N VAL A 49 0.91 2.82 6.35
CA VAL A 49 1.18 1.71 5.43
C VAL A 49 0.61 0.40 6.00
N GLN A 50 0.84 0.16 7.29
CA GLN A 50 0.34 -1.04 7.96
C GLN A 50 -1.18 -1.12 7.87
N ARG A 51 -1.86 0.01 8.07
CA ARG A 51 -3.32 0.08 7.96
C ARG A 51 -3.79 -0.25 6.54
N ALA A 52 -3.09 0.25 5.54
CA ALA A 52 -3.41 -0.03 4.14
C ALA A 52 -3.26 -1.52 3.80
N LEU A 53 -2.16 -2.12 4.26
CA LEU A 53 -1.91 -3.54 4.03
C LEU A 53 -2.93 -4.41 4.76
N SER A 54 -3.31 -4.03 5.98
CA SER A 54 -4.33 -4.75 6.73
C SER A 54 -5.69 -4.70 6.02
N ALA A 55 -6.03 -3.56 5.43
CA ALA A 55 -7.27 -3.41 4.67
C ALA A 55 -7.29 -4.35 3.46
N LEU A 56 -6.16 -4.50 2.76
CA LEU A 56 -6.05 -5.43 1.64
C LEU A 56 -6.19 -6.88 2.11
N ASP A 57 -5.60 -7.21 3.23
CA ASP A 57 -5.67 -8.55 3.80
C ASP A 57 -7.12 -8.93 4.14
N GLU A 58 -7.90 -7.97 4.64
CA GLU A 58 -9.32 -8.16 4.94
C GLU A 58 -10.16 -8.40 3.69
N GLU A 59 -9.75 -7.83 2.56
CA GLU A 59 -10.46 -8.05 1.30
C GLU A 59 -10.25 -9.45 0.73
N GLY A 60 -9.25 -10.14 1.23
CA GLY A 60 -8.90 -11.47 0.75
C GLY A 60 -7.85 -11.43 -0.30
#